data_31ae4f9c4917d59090e1df03988a8e50
#
_entry.id   31ae4f9c4917d59090e1df03988a8e50
#
_cell.length_a   1.000
_cell.length_b   1.000
_cell.length_c   1.000
_cell.angle_alpha   90.00
_cell.angle_beta   90.00
_cell.angle_gamma   90.00
#
_symmetry.space_group_name_H-M   'P 1'
#
loop_
_entity.id
_entity.type
_entity.pdbx_description
1 polymer ?
#
loop_
_entity_poly.entity_id
_entity_poly.type
_entity_poly.pdbx_seq_one_letter_code
_entity_poly.pdbx_strand_id
1 'polypeptide(L)'
;FDEINNDARLIVYAMIETGCRPSEIANLRSENIVLDHKIPHLRIRQRDDRKLKSNSSIRDTPLLGMSLEALKHAPNGFERYRDKGDNLFALLVKAFRTRGLSPTTDHRIYSIRHTFEKRMLEAGLDYGLRCTLMGHHNNRPEYGDGGSLEFRRQELSKIAYEVPVGI
;
A
#
# COMPACT_ATOMS: atom_id res chain seq x y z
N PHE A 1 -13.19 -5.55 -12.71
CA PHE A 1 -11.99 -6.28 -12.22
C PHE A 1 -12.06 -7.81 -12.43
N ASP A 2 -13.14 -8.35 -12.99
CA ASP A 2 -13.39 -9.80 -13.10
C ASP A 2 -12.45 -10.56 -14.04
N GLU A 3 -11.70 -9.88 -14.90
CA GLU A 3 -10.72 -10.50 -15.80
C GLU A 3 -9.26 -10.47 -15.28
N ILE A 4 -9.00 -9.78 -14.15
CA ILE A 4 -7.73 -9.89 -13.46
C ILE A 4 -7.86 -10.99 -12.41
N ASN A 5 -6.83 -11.82 -12.29
CA ASN A 5 -6.86 -12.83 -11.24
C ASN A 5 -6.95 -12.18 -9.85
N ASN A 6 -7.46 -12.95 -8.90
CA ASN A 6 -7.75 -12.48 -7.55
C ASN A 6 -6.56 -11.81 -6.86
N ASP A 7 -5.35 -12.40 -6.96
CA ASP A 7 -4.15 -11.83 -6.34
C ASP A 7 -3.85 -10.42 -6.86
N ALA A 8 -3.91 -10.20 -8.17
CA ALA A 8 -3.65 -8.89 -8.75
C ALA A 8 -4.70 -7.85 -8.31
N ARG A 9 -5.96 -8.26 -8.16
CA ARG A 9 -7.04 -7.43 -7.64
C ARG A 9 -6.78 -7.03 -6.18
N LEU A 10 -6.48 -8.00 -5.33
CA LEU A 10 -6.18 -7.77 -3.92
C LEU A 10 -4.93 -6.89 -3.72
N ILE A 11 -3.92 -7.05 -4.59
CA ILE A 11 -2.73 -6.19 -4.59
C ILE A 11 -3.13 -4.73 -4.84
N VAL A 12 -4.00 -4.47 -5.83
CA VAL A 12 -4.48 -3.10 -6.12
C VAL A 12 -5.24 -2.53 -4.92
N TYR A 13 -6.14 -3.29 -4.31
CA TYR A 13 -6.88 -2.85 -3.12
C TYR A 13 -5.94 -2.55 -1.93
N ALA A 14 -4.94 -3.39 -1.71
CA ALA A 14 -3.93 -3.11 -0.69
C ALA A 14 -3.14 -1.83 -0.99
N MET A 15 -2.84 -1.53 -2.25
CA MET A 15 -2.10 -0.32 -2.64
C MET A 15 -2.90 0.96 -2.42
N ILE A 16 -4.22 0.94 -2.67
CA ILE A 16 -5.08 2.13 -2.65
C ILE A 16 -5.08 2.82 -1.28
N GLU A 17 -5.01 2.06 -0.19
CA GLU A 17 -5.10 2.60 1.18
C GLU A 17 -3.81 2.45 2.00
N THR A 18 -2.76 1.90 1.44
CA THR A 18 -1.47 1.85 2.13
C THR A 18 -0.42 2.77 1.50
N GLY A 19 -0.66 3.19 0.26
CA GLY A 19 0.32 3.93 -0.51
C GLY A 19 1.63 3.16 -0.73
N CYS A 20 1.68 1.86 -0.44
CA CYS A 20 2.86 1.03 -0.68
C CYS A 20 3.21 0.94 -2.16
N ARG A 21 4.49 0.71 -2.46
CA ARG A 21 4.92 0.45 -3.83
C ARG A 21 4.36 -0.90 -4.30
N PRO A 22 4.03 -1.05 -5.61
CA PRO A 22 3.56 -2.34 -6.14
C PRO A 22 4.46 -3.50 -5.76
N SER A 23 5.77 -3.28 -5.82
CA SER A 23 6.76 -4.28 -5.46
C SER A 23 6.81 -4.58 -3.95
N GLU A 24 6.44 -3.63 -3.08
CA GLU A 24 6.34 -3.88 -1.64
C GLU A 24 5.17 -4.82 -1.35
N ILE A 25 4.00 -4.56 -1.92
CA ILE A 25 2.81 -5.41 -1.75
C ILE A 25 2.99 -6.78 -2.39
N ALA A 26 3.46 -6.85 -3.63
CA ALA A 26 3.66 -8.13 -4.34
C ALA A 26 4.60 -9.10 -3.62
N ASN A 27 5.50 -8.57 -2.80
CA ASN A 27 6.50 -9.36 -2.07
C ASN A 27 6.20 -9.52 -0.57
N LEU A 28 4.98 -9.21 -0.14
CA LEU A 28 4.56 -9.49 1.23
C LEU A 28 4.59 -11.01 1.50
N ARG A 29 4.95 -11.34 2.72
CA ARG A 29 4.85 -12.69 3.30
C ARG A 29 4.00 -12.62 4.57
N SER A 30 3.63 -13.76 5.12
CA SER A 30 2.84 -13.84 6.36
C SER A 30 3.45 -13.02 7.50
N GLU A 31 4.77 -13.02 7.65
CA GLU A 31 5.47 -12.24 8.69
C GLU A 31 5.34 -10.71 8.54
N ASN A 32 4.98 -10.24 7.34
CA ASN A 32 4.76 -8.83 7.06
C ASN A 32 3.33 -8.38 7.32
N ILE A 33 2.39 -9.31 7.45
CA ILE A 33 0.94 -9.05 7.52
C ILE A 33 0.47 -9.40 8.94
N VAL A 34 0.27 -8.40 9.76
CA VAL A 34 -0.13 -8.58 11.17
C VAL A 34 -1.60 -8.28 11.30
N LEU A 35 -2.44 -9.34 11.30
CA LEU A 35 -3.91 -9.22 11.36
C LEU A 35 -4.47 -9.42 12.77
N ASP A 36 -3.79 -10.15 13.63
CA ASP A 36 -4.18 -10.51 14.99
C ASP A 36 -3.83 -9.46 16.05
N HIS A 37 -3.30 -8.32 15.63
CA HIS A 37 -2.98 -7.19 16.51
C HIS A 37 -4.21 -6.28 16.72
N LYS A 38 -4.31 -5.58 17.86
CA LYS A 38 -5.35 -4.57 18.15
C LYS A 38 -5.51 -3.58 16.99
N ILE A 39 -4.40 -3.25 16.31
CA ILE A 39 -4.37 -2.45 15.09
C ILE A 39 -3.71 -3.32 14.01
N PRO A 40 -4.49 -3.93 13.11
CA PRO A 40 -3.93 -4.64 11.98
C PRO A 40 -3.01 -3.74 11.16
N HIS A 41 -1.85 -4.23 10.75
CA HIS A 41 -0.86 -3.41 10.05
C HIS A 41 0.07 -4.24 9.18
N LEU A 42 0.68 -3.57 8.21
CA LEU A 42 1.81 -4.10 7.44
C LEU A 42 3.13 -3.72 8.10
N ARG A 43 4.07 -4.65 8.10
CA ARG A 43 5.48 -4.43 8.44
C ARG A 43 6.33 -4.43 7.18
N ILE A 44 6.69 -3.27 6.68
CA ILE A 44 7.63 -3.16 5.56
C ILE A 44 9.05 -3.21 6.15
N ARG A 45 9.76 -4.29 5.85
CA ARG A 45 11.10 -4.57 6.41
C ARG A 45 12.08 -4.97 5.31
N GLN A 46 13.35 -4.66 5.53
CA GLN A 46 14.44 -5.21 4.76
C GLN A 46 14.60 -6.70 5.08
N ARG A 47 14.97 -7.49 4.10
CA ARG A 47 15.27 -8.91 4.25
C ARG A 47 16.57 -9.24 3.53
N ASP A 48 17.19 -10.35 3.88
CA ASP A 48 18.46 -10.77 3.27
C ASP A 48 18.31 -11.06 1.78
N ASP A 49 17.16 -11.61 1.39
CA ASP A 49 16.81 -11.92 0.00
C ASP A 49 16.28 -10.72 -0.78
N ARG A 50 16.02 -9.58 -0.11
CA ARG A 50 15.44 -8.43 -0.78
C ARG A 50 15.74 -7.10 -0.09
N LYS A 51 16.48 -6.25 -0.81
CA LYS A 51 16.73 -4.87 -0.37
C LYS A 51 15.56 -3.95 -0.70
N LEU A 52 15.19 -3.09 0.24
CA LEU A 52 14.28 -1.98 -0.01
C LEU A 52 15.00 -0.86 -0.78
N LYS A 53 14.21 0.01 -1.41
CA LYS A 53 14.75 1.15 -2.18
C LYS A 53 15.60 2.10 -1.31
N SER A 54 15.22 2.24 -0.04
CA SER A 54 15.91 3.10 0.95
C SER A 54 15.57 2.63 2.37
N ASN A 55 16.38 3.02 3.34
CA ASN A 55 16.11 2.76 4.76
C ASN A 55 14.81 3.43 5.24
N SER A 56 14.46 4.60 4.70
CA SER A 56 13.19 5.27 4.97
C SER A 56 11.96 4.48 4.53
N SER A 57 12.14 3.44 3.71
CA SER A 57 11.05 2.54 3.33
C SER A 57 10.61 1.61 4.47
N ILE A 58 11.44 1.40 5.51
CA ILE A 58 11.12 0.59 6.68
C ILE A 58 10.03 1.31 7.49
N ARG A 59 8.88 0.68 7.64
CA ARG A 59 7.74 1.27 8.35
C ARG A 59 6.69 0.25 8.72
N ASP A 60 5.84 0.64 9.67
CA ASP A 60 4.58 -0.03 9.98
C ASP A 60 3.43 0.84 9.49
N THR A 61 2.57 0.26 8.64
CA THR A 61 1.44 0.96 8.02
C THR A 61 0.14 0.30 8.48
N PRO A 62 -0.74 1.01 9.22
CA PRO A 62 -2.05 0.49 9.60
C PRO A 62 -2.86 0.07 8.38
N LEU A 63 -3.62 -1.01 8.54
CA LEU A 63 -4.56 -1.51 7.54
C LEU A 63 -5.96 -1.03 7.89
N LEU A 64 -6.64 -0.48 6.91
CA LEU A 64 -7.99 0.07 7.00
C LEU A 64 -8.79 -0.33 5.77
N GLY A 65 -10.10 -0.23 5.84
CA GLY A 65 -11.00 -0.34 4.69
C GLY A 65 -10.63 -1.46 3.72
N MET A 66 -10.45 -1.10 2.46
CA MET A 66 -10.13 -2.05 1.38
C MET A 66 -8.80 -2.77 1.58
N SER A 67 -7.79 -2.11 2.14
CA SER A 67 -6.48 -2.73 2.36
C SER A 67 -6.55 -3.83 3.42
N LEU A 68 -7.31 -3.60 4.48
CA LEU A 68 -7.52 -4.60 5.53
C LEU A 68 -8.27 -5.81 4.97
N GLU A 69 -9.35 -5.57 4.23
CA GLU A 69 -10.16 -6.64 3.67
C GLU A 69 -9.38 -7.46 2.64
N ALA A 70 -8.64 -6.80 1.75
CA ALA A 70 -7.79 -7.47 0.78
C ALA A 70 -6.77 -8.41 1.46
N LEU A 71 -6.15 -8.00 2.55
CA LEU A 71 -5.12 -8.81 3.21
C LEU A 71 -5.68 -9.87 4.15
N LYS A 72 -6.93 -9.77 4.59
CA LYS A 72 -7.65 -10.89 5.20
C LYS A 72 -7.84 -12.05 4.21
N HIS A 73 -8.04 -11.74 2.93
CA HIS A 73 -8.14 -12.73 1.85
C HIS A 73 -6.77 -13.25 1.37
N ALA A 74 -5.67 -12.57 1.72
CA ALA A 74 -4.31 -12.96 1.35
C ALA A 74 -3.35 -12.89 2.57
N PRO A 75 -3.61 -13.62 3.67
CA PRO A 75 -2.82 -13.52 4.90
C PRO A 75 -1.37 -14.00 4.73
N ASN A 76 -1.09 -14.79 3.71
CA ASN A 76 0.25 -15.29 3.39
C ASN A 76 0.98 -14.46 2.32
N GLY A 77 0.38 -13.35 1.89
CA GLY A 77 0.87 -12.53 0.78
C GLY A 77 0.58 -13.14 -0.59
N PHE A 78 1.38 -12.81 -1.58
CA PHE A 78 1.07 -13.05 -3.00
C PHE A 78 2.17 -13.88 -3.68
N GLU A 79 2.20 -15.18 -3.48
CA GLU A 79 3.24 -16.07 -4.04
C GLU A 79 3.35 -16.00 -5.57
N ARG A 80 2.20 -15.84 -6.23
CA ARG A 80 2.13 -15.76 -7.70
C ARG A 80 2.98 -14.62 -8.25
N TYR A 81 3.09 -13.49 -7.52
CA TYR A 81 3.78 -12.28 -7.97
C TYR A 81 5.06 -11.98 -7.20
N ARG A 82 5.43 -12.84 -6.24
CA ARG A 82 6.69 -12.71 -5.51
C ARG A 82 7.86 -12.75 -6.48
N ASP A 83 8.70 -11.72 -6.43
CA ASP A 83 9.85 -11.50 -7.33
C ASP A 83 9.51 -11.45 -8.83
N LYS A 84 8.22 -11.31 -9.18
CA LYS A 84 7.69 -11.23 -10.55
C LYS A 84 6.98 -9.91 -10.79
N GLY A 85 7.53 -8.82 -10.27
CA GLY A 85 6.93 -7.49 -10.34
C GLY A 85 6.63 -7.02 -11.77
N ASP A 86 7.47 -7.36 -12.73
CA ASP A 86 7.28 -7.00 -14.14
C ASP A 86 6.04 -7.65 -14.74
N ASN A 87 5.78 -8.93 -14.39
CA ASN A 87 4.59 -9.65 -14.85
C ASN A 87 3.31 -9.04 -14.27
N LEU A 88 3.34 -8.71 -12.96
CA LEU A 88 2.24 -7.99 -12.31
C LEU A 88 2.01 -6.63 -12.98
N PHE A 89 3.08 -5.87 -13.18
CA PHE A 89 3.00 -4.54 -13.77
C PHE A 89 2.40 -4.58 -15.17
N ALA A 90 2.88 -5.47 -16.03
CA ALA A 90 2.36 -5.65 -17.40
C ALA A 90 0.86 -6.01 -17.40
N LEU A 91 0.43 -6.93 -16.51
CA LEU A 91 -0.97 -7.30 -16.34
C LEU A 91 -1.82 -6.09 -15.92
N LEU A 92 -1.39 -5.36 -14.89
CA LEU A 92 -2.13 -4.21 -14.38
C LEU A 92 -2.21 -3.08 -15.40
N VAL A 93 -1.13 -2.76 -16.10
CA VAL A 93 -1.13 -1.74 -17.17
C VAL A 93 -2.12 -2.11 -18.26
N LYS A 94 -2.11 -3.38 -18.72
CA LYS A 94 -3.07 -3.87 -19.71
C LYS A 94 -4.50 -3.72 -19.20
N ALA A 95 -4.80 -4.21 -18.00
CA ALA A 95 -6.13 -4.18 -17.42
C ALA A 95 -6.67 -2.75 -17.23
N PHE A 96 -5.85 -1.84 -16.70
CA PHE A 96 -6.24 -0.45 -16.49
C PHE A 96 -6.51 0.26 -17.83
N ARG A 97 -5.67 0.00 -18.84
CA ARG A 97 -5.85 0.57 -20.18
C ARG A 97 -7.11 0.05 -20.86
N THR A 98 -7.33 -1.26 -20.88
CA THR A 98 -8.48 -1.86 -21.57
C THR A 98 -9.83 -1.52 -20.95
N ARG A 99 -9.83 -1.14 -19.66
CA ARG A 99 -11.04 -0.80 -18.90
C ARG A 99 -11.26 0.69 -18.70
N GLY A 100 -10.41 1.53 -19.28
CA GLY A 100 -10.52 2.98 -19.13
C GLY A 100 -10.35 3.45 -17.68
N LEU A 101 -9.60 2.71 -16.85
CA LEU A 101 -9.33 3.08 -15.45
C LEU A 101 -8.21 4.10 -15.32
N SER A 102 -7.55 4.45 -16.42
CA SER A 102 -6.55 5.53 -16.47
C SER A 102 -7.21 6.78 -17.01
N PRO A 103 -7.41 7.85 -16.22
CA PRO A 103 -8.09 9.06 -16.65
C PRO A 103 -7.41 9.75 -17.85
N THR A 104 -6.10 9.61 -17.96
CA THR A 104 -5.30 10.11 -19.12
C THR A 104 -4.21 9.11 -19.47
N THR A 105 -3.54 9.33 -20.60
CA THR A 105 -2.39 8.52 -21.05
C THR A 105 -1.17 8.63 -20.13
N ASP A 106 -1.10 9.67 -19.30
CA ASP A 106 0.02 9.91 -18.38
C ASP A 106 -0.12 9.14 -17.06
N HIS A 107 -1.35 8.69 -16.73
CA HIS A 107 -1.58 7.90 -15.54
C HIS A 107 -0.91 6.53 -15.64
N ARG A 108 -0.27 6.12 -14.57
CA ARG A 108 0.44 4.85 -14.41
C ARG A 108 -0.09 4.13 -13.18
N ILE A 109 0.20 2.85 -13.03
CA ILE A 109 -0.13 2.09 -11.80
C ILE A 109 0.44 2.79 -10.56
N TYR A 110 1.59 3.43 -10.70
CA TYR A 110 2.22 4.21 -9.63
C TYR A 110 1.41 5.44 -9.21
N SER A 111 0.50 5.93 -10.06
CA SER A 111 -0.39 7.07 -9.75
C SER A 111 -1.35 6.77 -8.59
N ILE A 112 -1.65 5.49 -8.32
CA ILE A 112 -2.42 5.07 -7.13
C ILE A 112 -1.74 5.59 -5.86
N ARG A 113 -0.43 5.46 -5.78
CA ARG A 113 0.36 5.93 -4.63
C ARG A 113 0.39 7.46 -4.55
N HIS A 114 0.47 8.17 -5.69
CA HIS A 114 0.35 9.62 -5.70
C HIS A 114 -1.04 10.09 -5.25
N THR A 115 -2.10 9.38 -5.64
CA THR A 115 -3.46 9.66 -5.17
C THR A 115 -3.58 9.48 -3.66
N PHE A 116 -2.98 8.44 -3.09
CA PHE A 116 -2.95 8.24 -1.64
C PHE A 116 -2.25 9.41 -0.92
N GLU A 117 -1.08 9.85 -1.41
CA GLU A 117 -0.38 11.01 -0.86
C GLU A 117 -1.21 12.30 -0.96
N LYS A 118 -1.85 12.52 -2.12
CA LYS A 118 -2.72 13.69 -2.33
C LYS A 118 -3.90 13.69 -1.33
N ARG A 119 -4.54 12.55 -1.11
CA ARG A 119 -5.64 12.43 -0.13
C ARG A 119 -5.18 12.76 1.28
N MET A 120 -4.01 12.30 1.70
CA MET A 120 -3.43 12.66 2.99
C MET A 120 -3.16 14.17 3.09
N LEU A 121 -2.64 14.79 2.03
CA LEU A 121 -2.42 16.23 1.98
C LEU A 121 -3.74 17.01 2.12
N GLU A 122 -4.75 16.64 1.35
CA GLU A 122 -6.06 17.30 1.34
C GLU A 122 -6.82 17.11 2.67
N ALA A 123 -6.58 16.02 3.38
CA ALA A 123 -7.11 15.77 4.72
C ALA A 123 -6.29 16.44 5.83
N GLY A 124 -5.26 17.21 5.49
CA GLY A 124 -4.46 17.98 6.45
C GLY A 124 -3.48 17.17 7.28
N LEU A 125 -3.09 15.96 6.84
CA LEU A 125 -2.09 15.18 7.56
C LEU A 125 -0.72 15.87 7.53
N ASP A 126 -0.03 15.84 8.68
CA ASP A 126 1.30 16.41 8.81
C ASP A 126 2.28 15.88 7.77
N TYR A 127 3.19 16.74 7.31
CA TYR A 127 4.17 16.38 6.29
C TYR A 127 5.10 15.23 6.72
N GLY A 128 5.61 15.25 7.97
CA GLY A 128 6.47 14.21 8.50
C GLY A 128 5.76 12.86 8.57
N LEU A 129 4.49 12.88 9.02
CA LEU A 129 3.64 11.68 9.01
C LEU A 129 3.42 11.14 7.61
N ARG A 130 3.14 12.01 6.63
CA ARG A 130 3.02 11.60 5.22
C ARG A 130 4.31 10.98 4.69
N CYS A 131 5.48 11.56 4.98
CA CYS A 131 6.76 10.97 4.63
C CYS A 131 6.93 9.56 5.25
N THR A 132 6.60 9.40 6.52
CA THR A 132 6.67 8.12 7.23
C THR A 132 5.76 7.08 6.56
N LEU A 133 4.48 7.40 6.33
CA LEU A 133 3.51 6.49 5.72
C LEU A 133 3.88 6.12 4.27
N MET A 134 4.44 7.06 3.53
CA MET A 134 4.93 6.85 2.18
C MET A 134 6.29 6.14 2.13
N GLY A 135 7.03 6.05 3.23
CA GLY A 135 8.42 5.59 3.21
C GLY A 135 9.30 6.50 2.34
N HIS A 136 9.12 7.80 2.46
CA HIS A 136 9.95 8.84 1.87
C HIS A 136 10.95 9.36 2.89
N HIS A 137 12.10 9.85 2.42
CA HIS A 137 13.01 10.57 3.28
C HIS A 137 12.37 11.89 3.71
N ASN A 138 12.43 12.17 5.01
CA ASN A 138 12.03 13.46 5.55
C ASN A 138 13.28 14.35 5.64
N ASN A 139 13.24 15.49 4.96
CA ASN A 139 14.34 16.46 4.97
C ASN A 139 14.32 17.39 6.20
N ARG A 140 13.32 17.25 7.08
CA ARG A 140 13.24 18.00 8.34
C ARG A 140 13.86 17.17 9.46
N PRO A 141 14.37 17.80 10.53
CA PRO A 141 14.77 17.08 11.73
C PRO A 141 13.64 16.19 12.23
N GLU A 142 13.91 14.89 12.40
CA GLU A 142 12.92 13.95 12.91
C GLU A 142 13.05 13.90 14.44
N TYR A 143 11.98 14.27 15.12
CA TYR A 143 11.83 14.10 16.56
C TYR A 143 10.85 12.97 16.80
N GLY A 144 11.36 11.73 16.94
CA GLY A 144 10.54 10.54 17.17
C GLY A 144 10.41 9.59 15.98
N ASP A 145 9.53 8.61 16.11
CA ASP A 145 9.36 7.47 15.18
C ASP A 145 8.23 7.65 14.15
N GLY A 146 7.76 8.89 13.96
CA GLY A 146 6.62 9.19 13.08
C GLY A 146 5.27 8.85 13.70
N GLY A 147 5.19 8.72 15.03
CA GLY A 147 3.98 8.50 15.80
C GLY A 147 3.60 7.02 15.97
N SER A 148 2.82 6.73 16.99
CA SER A 148 2.34 5.38 17.29
C SER A 148 1.43 4.83 16.19
N LEU A 149 1.26 3.50 16.13
CA LEU A 149 0.28 2.85 15.24
C LEU A 149 -1.14 3.36 15.46
N GLU A 150 -1.51 3.67 16.71
CA GLU A 150 -2.83 4.24 17.07
C GLU A 150 -3.01 5.60 16.40
N PHE A 151 -2.03 6.48 16.53
CA PHE A 151 -2.03 7.80 15.90
C PHE A 151 -2.10 7.69 14.38
N ARG A 152 -1.25 6.86 13.77
CA ARG A 152 -1.26 6.63 12.31
C ARG A 152 -2.62 6.12 11.83
N ARG A 153 -3.23 5.19 12.57
CA ARG A 153 -4.56 4.66 12.25
C ARG A 153 -5.63 5.76 12.33
N GLN A 154 -5.62 6.57 13.38
CA GLN A 154 -6.55 7.69 13.55
C GLN A 154 -6.43 8.67 12.38
N GLU A 155 -5.23 9.05 12.02
CA GLU A 155 -4.99 9.97 10.90
C GLU A 155 -5.43 9.37 9.55
N LEU A 156 -5.09 8.12 9.29
CA LEU A 156 -5.49 7.43 8.05
C LEU A 156 -7.00 7.18 7.97
N SER A 157 -7.71 7.09 9.10
CA SER A 157 -9.17 6.91 9.09
C SER A 157 -9.91 8.09 8.45
N LYS A 158 -9.29 9.29 8.41
CA LYS A 158 -9.84 10.48 7.74
C LYS A 158 -9.96 10.30 6.23
N ILE A 159 -9.20 9.37 5.66
CA ILE A 159 -9.13 9.13 4.22
C ILE A 159 -9.49 7.69 3.82
N ALA A 160 -9.95 6.86 4.76
CA ALA A 160 -10.34 5.50 4.46
C ALA A 160 -11.55 5.46 3.51
N TYR A 161 -11.55 4.51 2.59
CA TYR A 161 -12.71 4.24 1.75
C TYR A 161 -13.67 3.28 2.44
N GLU A 162 -14.95 3.41 2.12
CA GLU A 162 -15.91 2.34 2.41
C GLU A 162 -15.54 1.09 1.62
N VAL A 163 -15.68 -0.06 2.26
CA VAL A 163 -15.37 -1.34 1.63
C VAL A 163 -16.49 -1.70 0.67
N PRO A 164 -16.22 -1.87 -0.62
CA PRO A 164 -17.24 -2.33 -1.56
C PRO A 164 -17.72 -3.73 -1.20
N VAL A 165 -19.00 -4.02 -1.47
CA VAL A 165 -19.56 -5.36 -1.31
C VAL A 165 -18.89 -6.30 -2.31
N GLY A 166 -18.36 -7.43 -1.83
CA GLY A 166 -17.78 -8.47 -2.69
C GLY A 166 -16.29 -8.33 -3.02
N ILE A 167 -15.51 -7.72 -2.12
CA ILE A 167 -14.04 -7.87 -2.16
C ILE A 167 -13.64 -9.32 -1.93
#